data_a6083165a060cf11a7b06672af7478e5
#
_entry.id   a6083165a060cf11a7b06672af7478e5
#
_cell.length_a   1.000
_cell.length_b   1.000
_cell.length_c   1.000
_cell.angle_alpha   90.00
_cell.angle_beta   90.00
_cell.angle_gamma   90.00
#
_symmetry.space_group_name_H-M   'P 1'
#
loop_
_entity.id
_entity.type
_entity.pdbx_description
1 polymer ?
#
loop_
_entity_poly.entity_id
_entity_poly.type
_entity_poly.pdbx_seq_one_letter_code
_entity_poly.pdbx_strand_id
1 'polypeptide(L)'
;MPNAESATADLRRLADALVGAEPLNWVITGDSITHGLVHTQGVRSYPEHLHEIIRGERERVRDVVVNTAISGHRISDILDDWGRRVESWRPDVVTLMIGTNDAATGGERTEVSPEEYASSLHDFVVRVRGLGAVPVLQTPPAIDVANAPERARIGEFAAAVRRVAADDHVILVDQFARFAALGDGEVPWGLMNDPFHPNAAGHAALALELTTALGLHPAGARSRTVALLEGVVVAARLRG
;
A
#
# COMPACT_ATOMS: atom_id res chain seq x y z
N MET A 1 15.54 17.02 -10.34
CA MET A 1 15.80 15.62 -9.93
C MET A 1 15.72 15.62 -8.42
N PRO A 2 14.66 15.06 -7.78
CA PRO A 2 14.63 14.97 -6.32
C PRO A 2 15.74 14.02 -5.87
N ASN A 3 16.38 14.36 -4.75
CA ASN A 3 17.51 13.65 -4.19
C ASN A 3 17.12 12.22 -3.80
N ALA A 4 17.67 11.23 -4.50
CA ALA A 4 17.54 9.80 -4.19
C ALA A 4 18.11 9.43 -2.79
N GLU A 5 18.72 10.39 -2.09
CA GLU A 5 19.44 10.15 -0.82
C GLU A 5 18.53 9.92 0.39
N SER A 6 17.33 10.49 0.46
CA SER A 6 16.51 10.40 1.68
C SER A 6 15.52 9.23 1.67
N ALA A 7 14.88 8.91 0.55
CA ALA A 7 14.16 7.64 0.40
C ALA A 7 15.13 6.46 0.62
N THR A 8 16.40 6.66 0.25
CA THR A 8 17.50 5.78 0.57
C THR A 8 17.80 5.74 2.08
N ALA A 9 17.52 6.79 2.86
CA ALA A 9 17.73 6.78 4.32
C ALA A 9 16.69 5.93 5.05
N ASP A 10 15.39 6.08 4.71
CA ASP A 10 14.34 5.24 5.27
C ASP A 10 14.49 3.77 4.86
N LEU A 11 14.87 3.49 3.59
CA LEU A 11 15.19 2.13 3.14
C LEU A 11 16.41 1.54 3.85
N ARG A 12 17.46 2.31 4.06
CA ARG A 12 18.63 1.86 4.83
C ARG A 12 18.26 1.56 6.27
N ARG A 13 17.50 2.45 6.90
CA ARG A 13 17.03 2.30 8.27
C ARG A 13 16.15 1.03 8.42
N LEU A 14 15.26 0.79 7.46
CA LEU A 14 14.48 -0.45 7.41
C LEU A 14 15.39 -1.67 7.20
N ALA A 15 16.33 -1.61 6.27
CA ALA A 15 17.26 -2.70 6.01
C ALA A 15 18.10 -3.05 7.25
N ASP A 16 18.62 -2.03 7.95
CA ASP A 16 19.37 -2.20 9.20
C ASP A 16 18.50 -2.84 10.30
N ALA A 17 17.25 -2.38 10.43
CA ALA A 17 16.29 -2.95 11.38
C ALA A 17 15.95 -4.41 11.07
N LEU A 18 15.84 -4.75 9.77
CA LEU A 18 15.55 -6.13 9.32
C LEU A 18 16.72 -7.11 9.57
N VAL A 19 17.95 -6.63 9.61
CA VAL A 19 19.13 -7.43 9.97
C VAL A 19 19.26 -7.57 11.49
N GLY A 20 18.72 -6.61 12.25
CA GLY A 20 18.72 -6.62 13.70
C GLY A 20 17.90 -7.75 14.31
N ALA A 21 18.23 -8.15 15.53
CA ALA A 21 17.53 -9.21 16.28
C ALA A 21 16.24 -8.73 16.98
N GLU A 22 16.06 -7.42 17.13
CA GLU A 22 14.89 -6.86 17.80
C GLU A 22 13.62 -7.02 16.95
N PRO A 23 12.48 -7.41 17.55
CA PRO A 23 11.23 -7.53 16.83
C PRO A 23 10.72 -6.15 16.40
N LEU A 24 10.06 -6.09 15.24
CA LEU A 24 9.47 -4.88 14.69
C LEU A 24 7.94 -4.95 14.76
N ASN A 25 7.32 -3.80 15.00
CA ASN A 25 5.87 -3.60 14.90
C ASN A 25 5.55 -2.94 13.55
N TRP A 26 4.84 -3.67 12.72
CA TRP A 26 4.38 -3.23 11.41
C TRP A 26 2.91 -2.85 11.48
N VAL A 27 2.59 -1.60 11.16
CA VAL A 27 1.21 -1.15 11.00
C VAL A 27 0.92 -0.97 9.51
N ILE A 28 -0.09 -1.67 9.03
CA ILE A 28 -0.59 -1.56 7.66
C ILE A 28 -1.96 -0.89 7.76
N THR A 29 -2.10 0.30 7.20
CA THR A 29 -3.35 1.07 7.28
C THR A 29 -3.80 1.57 5.91
N GLY A 30 -5.09 1.91 5.80
CA GLY A 30 -5.70 2.33 4.54
C GLY A 30 -7.22 2.16 4.56
N ASP A 31 -7.77 1.93 3.38
CA ASP A 31 -9.19 1.76 3.11
C ASP A 31 -9.60 0.28 2.92
N SER A 32 -10.66 0.04 2.13
CA SER A 32 -11.19 -1.31 1.82
C SER A 32 -10.19 -2.22 1.10
N ILE A 33 -9.31 -1.66 0.27
CA ILE A 33 -8.32 -2.44 -0.45
C ILE A 33 -7.29 -3.01 0.54
N THR A 34 -6.85 -2.20 1.50
CA THR A 34 -5.96 -2.66 2.57
C THR A 34 -6.68 -3.56 3.57
N HIS A 35 -7.94 -3.27 3.90
CA HIS A 35 -8.75 -4.09 4.78
C HIS A 35 -8.90 -5.52 4.22
N GLY A 36 -9.11 -5.66 2.90
CA GLY A 36 -9.10 -6.94 2.18
C GLY A 36 -10.36 -7.78 2.35
N LEU A 37 -11.33 -7.32 3.14
CA LEU A 37 -12.58 -8.06 3.38
C LEU A 37 -13.45 -8.16 2.14
N VAL A 38 -14.10 -9.32 1.96
CA VAL A 38 -15.07 -9.65 0.91
C VAL A 38 -14.41 -9.78 -0.48
N HIS A 39 -13.64 -8.79 -0.91
CA HIS A 39 -13.11 -8.70 -2.29
C HIS A 39 -12.09 -9.78 -2.62
N THR A 40 -11.39 -10.34 -1.63
CA THR A 40 -10.49 -11.47 -1.80
C THR A 40 -11.21 -12.83 -1.80
N GLN A 41 -12.54 -12.85 -1.56
CA GLN A 41 -13.36 -14.06 -1.51
C GLN A 41 -12.80 -15.14 -0.57
N GLY A 42 -12.26 -14.73 0.59
CA GLY A 42 -11.70 -15.62 1.60
C GLY A 42 -10.26 -16.06 1.34
N VAL A 43 -9.63 -15.57 0.27
CA VAL A 43 -8.19 -15.73 0.04
C VAL A 43 -7.43 -14.58 0.72
N ARG A 44 -6.14 -14.77 0.96
CA ARG A 44 -5.29 -13.77 1.62
C ARG A 44 -5.26 -12.43 0.90
N SER A 45 -5.41 -11.37 1.68
CA SER A 45 -5.17 -9.99 1.26
C SER A 45 -3.67 -9.68 1.18
N TYR A 46 -3.29 -8.55 0.58
CA TYR A 46 -1.88 -8.17 0.48
C TYR A 46 -1.19 -7.94 1.84
N PRO A 47 -1.86 -7.42 2.90
CA PRO A 47 -1.28 -7.38 4.24
C PRO A 47 -0.99 -8.76 4.82
N GLU A 48 -1.84 -9.76 4.53
CA GLU A 48 -1.63 -11.13 4.98
C GLU A 48 -0.49 -11.82 4.22
N HIS A 49 -0.32 -11.52 2.93
CA HIS A 49 0.86 -11.97 2.17
C HIS A 49 2.14 -11.31 2.70
N LEU A 50 2.11 -10.01 3.02
CA LEU A 50 3.24 -9.34 3.65
C LEU A 50 3.59 -9.98 4.99
N HIS A 51 2.59 -10.26 5.83
CA HIS A 51 2.77 -10.94 7.12
C HIS A 51 3.47 -12.31 6.93
N GLU A 52 3.03 -13.11 5.96
CA GLU A 52 3.65 -14.40 5.64
C GLU A 52 5.12 -14.25 5.23
N ILE A 53 5.41 -13.28 4.38
CA ILE A 53 6.78 -13.02 3.91
C ILE A 53 7.68 -12.56 5.07
N ILE A 54 7.24 -11.64 5.91
CA ILE A 54 8.01 -11.16 7.06
C ILE A 54 8.28 -12.30 8.04
N ARG A 55 7.24 -12.99 8.49
CA ARG A 55 7.37 -13.96 9.59
C ARG A 55 7.84 -15.33 9.11
N GLY A 56 7.41 -15.74 7.92
CA GLY A 56 7.76 -17.04 7.36
C GLY A 56 9.08 -17.02 6.58
N GLU A 57 9.16 -16.19 5.54
CA GLU A 57 10.30 -16.21 4.62
C GLU A 57 11.53 -15.45 5.13
N ARG A 58 11.29 -14.34 5.84
CA ARG A 58 12.36 -13.56 6.51
C ARG A 58 12.69 -14.09 7.91
N GLU A 59 11.99 -15.13 8.36
CA GLU A 59 12.18 -15.77 9.66
C GLU A 59 12.04 -14.82 10.87
N ARG A 60 11.39 -13.66 10.66
CA ARG A 60 11.14 -12.67 11.71
C ARG A 60 9.89 -13.03 12.51
N VAL A 61 9.89 -14.23 13.09
CA VAL A 61 8.72 -14.82 13.77
C VAL A 61 8.20 -14.03 14.97
N ARG A 62 9.02 -13.12 15.54
CA ARG A 62 8.67 -12.26 16.66
C ARG A 62 8.08 -10.92 16.23
N ASP A 63 8.15 -10.55 14.95
CA ASP A 63 7.56 -9.32 14.44
C ASP A 63 6.04 -9.37 14.58
N VAL A 64 5.45 -8.24 14.92
CA VAL A 64 4.00 -8.05 14.99
C VAL A 64 3.56 -7.31 13.72
N VAL A 65 2.60 -7.88 13.00
CA VAL A 65 2.05 -7.27 11.78
C VAL A 65 0.56 -7.05 12.00
N VAL A 66 0.13 -5.79 12.02
CA VAL A 66 -1.26 -5.40 12.32
C VAL A 66 -1.85 -4.66 11.13
N ASN A 67 -3.01 -5.12 10.67
CA ASN A 67 -3.81 -4.41 9.69
C ASN A 67 -4.89 -3.59 10.43
N THR A 68 -4.79 -2.26 10.36
CA THR A 68 -5.74 -1.33 10.97
C THR A 68 -6.65 -0.65 9.95
N ALA A 69 -6.63 -1.08 8.69
CA ALA A 69 -7.44 -0.49 7.63
C ALA A 69 -8.94 -0.67 7.86
N ILE A 70 -9.73 0.29 7.39
CA ILE A 70 -11.20 0.27 7.49
C ILE A 70 -11.80 0.63 6.14
N SER A 71 -12.71 -0.20 5.64
CA SER A 71 -13.41 0.04 4.38
C SER A 71 -14.16 1.38 4.39
N GLY A 72 -14.12 2.10 3.26
CA GLY A 72 -14.78 3.39 3.10
C GLY A 72 -14.01 4.60 3.67
N HIS A 73 -12.92 4.37 4.41
CA HIS A 73 -12.15 5.45 5.01
C HIS A 73 -11.37 6.26 3.99
N ARG A 74 -11.21 7.56 4.29
CA ARG A 74 -10.33 8.55 3.66
C ARG A 74 -9.12 8.82 4.55
N ILE A 75 -8.15 9.57 4.04
CA ILE A 75 -6.98 9.96 4.83
C ILE A 75 -7.37 10.72 6.11
N SER A 76 -8.37 11.60 6.05
CA SER A 76 -8.88 12.33 7.22
C SER A 76 -9.36 11.40 8.33
N ASP A 77 -10.08 10.32 8.00
CA ASP A 77 -10.58 9.36 8.99
C ASP A 77 -9.42 8.65 9.75
N ILE A 78 -8.28 8.46 9.09
CA ILE A 78 -7.08 7.89 9.73
C ILE A 78 -6.43 8.91 10.66
N LEU A 79 -6.33 10.17 10.22
CA LEU A 79 -5.72 11.25 11.01
C LEU A 79 -6.56 11.61 12.24
N ASP A 80 -7.91 11.55 12.13
CA ASP A 80 -8.84 11.80 13.22
C ASP A 80 -8.82 10.68 14.27
N ASP A 81 -8.58 9.44 13.85
CA ASP A 81 -8.52 8.26 14.73
C ASP A 81 -7.07 7.76 14.92
N TRP A 82 -6.10 8.68 14.86
CA TRP A 82 -4.67 8.42 14.85
C TRP A 82 -4.20 7.48 15.97
N GLY A 83 -4.63 7.76 17.20
CA GLY A 83 -4.23 6.99 18.37
C GLY A 83 -4.54 5.50 18.22
N ARG A 84 -5.76 5.16 17.78
CA ARG A 84 -6.21 3.77 17.61
C ARG A 84 -5.66 3.13 16.35
N ARG A 85 -5.51 3.91 15.27
CA ARG A 85 -5.12 3.39 13.96
C ARG A 85 -3.62 3.17 13.82
N VAL A 86 -2.81 4.00 14.50
CA VAL A 86 -1.35 4.00 14.32
C VAL A 86 -0.61 4.01 15.66
N GLU A 87 -0.78 5.04 16.47
CA GLU A 87 0.12 5.34 17.59
C GLU A 87 0.13 4.26 18.70
N SER A 88 -1.05 3.73 19.08
CA SER A 88 -1.16 2.72 20.16
C SER A 88 -0.44 1.42 19.85
N TRP A 89 -0.10 1.16 18.60
CA TRP A 89 0.64 -0.02 18.16
C TRP A 89 2.15 0.13 18.30
N ARG A 90 2.65 1.33 18.63
CA ARG A 90 4.09 1.65 18.74
C ARG A 90 4.86 1.15 17.52
N PRO A 91 4.52 1.62 16.32
CA PRO A 91 5.07 1.08 15.08
C PRO A 91 6.56 1.39 14.92
N ASP A 92 7.28 0.47 14.28
CA ASP A 92 8.59 0.71 13.69
C ASP A 92 8.46 1.02 12.20
N VAL A 93 7.44 0.47 11.56
CA VAL A 93 7.12 0.70 10.14
C VAL A 93 5.61 0.92 9.99
N VAL A 94 5.22 1.95 9.25
CA VAL A 94 3.83 2.22 8.91
C VAL A 94 3.67 2.30 7.39
N THR A 95 2.84 1.43 6.81
CA THR A 95 2.47 1.51 5.40
C THR A 95 1.06 2.06 5.23
N LEU A 96 0.89 3.00 4.31
CA LEU A 96 -0.39 3.61 3.97
C LEU A 96 -0.70 3.42 2.50
N MET A 97 -1.85 2.79 2.19
CA MET A 97 -2.48 2.84 0.89
C MET A 97 -3.89 3.38 1.04
N ILE A 98 -4.14 4.57 0.51
CA ILE A 98 -5.39 5.33 0.64
C ILE A 98 -5.58 6.18 -0.62
N GLY A 99 -6.76 6.74 -0.83
CA GLY A 99 -7.01 7.67 -1.93
C GLY A 99 -8.17 7.27 -2.83
N THR A 100 -8.56 6.01 -2.85
CA THR A 100 -9.68 5.52 -3.66
C THR A 100 -11.01 6.18 -3.25
N ASN A 101 -11.22 6.39 -1.95
CA ASN A 101 -12.41 7.07 -1.43
C ASN A 101 -12.24 8.60 -1.37
N ASP A 102 -11.01 9.09 -1.26
CA ASP A 102 -10.70 10.52 -1.32
C ASP A 102 -10.99 11.08 -2.73
N ALA A 103 -10.70 10.29 -3.77
CA ALA A 103 -10.96 10.65 -5.16
C ALA A 103 -12.46 10.65 -5.53
N ALA A 104 -13.33 10.06 -4.70
CA ALA A 104 -14.76 9.91 -5.03
C ALA A 104 -15.49 11.27 -4.96
N THR A 105 -16.33 11.51 -5.98
CA THR A 105 -17.19 12.68 -6.12
C THR A 105 -18.66 12.29 -6.06
N GLY A 106 -19.56 13.26 -5.86
CA GLY A 106 -21.02 13.07 -5.97
C GLY A 106 -21.67 12.29 -4.83
N GLY A 107 -20.94 11.97 -3.74
CA GLY A 107 -21.49 11.32 -2.55
C GLY A 107 -21.96 12.32 -1.48
N GLU A 108 -22.36 11.78 -0.31
CA GLU A 108 -22.79 12.62 0.84
C GLU A 108 -21.60 13.33 1.53
N ARG A 109 -20.38 12.80 1.39
CA ARG A 109 -19.17 13.39 1.97
C ARG A 109 -18.65 14.53 1.10
N THR A 110 -18.15 15.58 1.73
CA THR A 110 -17.48 16.70 1.04
C THR A 110 -16.35 16.15 0.14
N GLU A 111 -16.30 16.65 -1.08
CA GLU A 111 -15.21 16.29 -2.01
C GLU A 111 -13.87 16.82 -1.50
N VAL A 112 -12.83 16.05 -1.75
CA VAL A 112 -11.45 16.38 -1.36
C VAL A 112 -10.68 16.79 -2.62
N SER A 113 -9.94 17.88 -2.54
CA SER A 113 -9.00 18.25 -3.62
C SER A 113 -7.69 17.44 -3.52
N PRO A 114 -6.97 17.23 -4.61
CA PRO A 114 -5.64 16.60 -4.57
C PRO A 114 -4.64 17.37 -3.69
N GLU A 115 -4.82 18.67 -3.54
CA GLU A 115 -3.99 19.54 -2.69
C GLU A 115 -4.27 19.32 -1.20
N GLU A 116 -5.54 19.26 -0.79
CA GLU A 116 -5.94 18.92 0.58
C GLU A 116 -5.50 17.50 0.95
N TYR A 117 -5.67 16.57 0.02
CA TYR A 117 -5.18 15.19 0.18
C TYR A 117 -3.66 15.14 0.35
N ALA A 118 -2.90 15.88 -0.47
CA ALA A 118 -1.44 15.96 -0.35
C ALA A 118 -1.01 16.54 1.00
N SER A 119 -1.70 17.59 1.48
CA SER A 119 -1.44 18.17 2.81
C SER A 119 -1.67 17.15 3.93
N SER A 120 -2.74 16.36 3.83
CA SER A 120 -3.06 15.30 4.79
C SER A 120 -2.04 14.16 4.76
N LEU A 121 -1.53 13.81 3.57
CA LEU A 121 -0.44 12.82 3.43
C LEU A 121 0.86 13.32 4.08
N HIS A 122 1.19 14.59 3.89
CA HIS A 122 2.33 15.21 4.56
C HIS A 122 2.20 15.15 6.09
N ASP A 123 1.02 15.54 6.64
CA ASP A 123 0.75 15.42 8.08
C ASP A 123 0.90 13.97 8.58
N PHE A 124 0.40 12.99 7.81
CA PHE A 124 0.58 11.57 8.12
C PHE A 124 2.07 11.21 8.22
N VAL A 125 2.88 11.61 7.24
CA VAL A 125 4.34 11.35 7.22
C VAL A 125 5.04 11.96 8.43
N VAL A 126 4.72 13.23 8.74
CA VAL A 126 5.27 13.95 9.90
C VAL A 126 4.93 13.22 11.20
N ARG A 127 3.67 12.80 11.38
CA ARG A 127 3.24 12.05 12.58
C ARG A 127 3.92 10.70 12.70
N VAL A 128 4.06 9.93 11.60
CA VAL A 128 4.77 8.64 11.62
C VAL A 128 6.23 8.83 12.05
N ARG A 129 6.92 9.81 11.46
CA ARG A 129 8.30 10.13 11.84
C ARG A 129 8.43 10.64 13.26
N GLY A 130 7.41 11.35 13.76
CA GLY A 130 7.33 11.78 15.16
C GLY A 130 7.28 10.63 16.16
N LEU A 131 6.77 9.45 15.76
CA LEU A 131 6.82 8.22 16.54
C LEU A 131 8.17 7.48 16.42
N GLY A 132 9.08 7.97 15.59
CA GLY A 132 10.33 7.28 15.29
C GLY A 132 10.17 6.14 14.28
N ALA A 133 9.03 5.99 13.64
CA ALA A 133 8.74 4.94 12.67
C ALA A 133 9.16 5.31 11.24
N VAL A 134 9.32 4.30 10.37
CA VAL A 134 9.56 4.45 8.94
C VAL A 134 8.22 4.54 8.20
N PRO A 135 7.91 5.68 7.54
CA PRO A 135 6.72 5.80 6.70
C PRO A 135 6.93 5.14 5.33
N VAL A 136 5.89 4.51 4.81
CA VAL A 136 5.82 3.96 3.46
C VAL A 136 4.50 4.41 2.84
N LEU A 137 4.55 5.18 1.76
CA LEU A 137 3.38 5.58 1.00
C LEU A 137 3.18 4.67 -0.21
N GLN A 138 1.95 4.23 -0.41
CA GLN A 138 1.55 3.49 -1.60
C GLN A 138 0.51 4.30 -2.36
N THR A 139 0.64 4.43 -3.69
CA THR A 139 -0.46 4.98 -4.49
C THR A 139 -1.65 4.02 -4.44
N PRO A 140 -2.91 4.52 -4.54
CA PRO A 140 -4.03 3.62 -4.86
C PRO A 140 -3.76 2.92 -6.20
N PRO A 141 -4.25 1.69 -6.44
CA PRO A 141 -4.10 1.03 -7.73
C PRO A 141 -4.88 1.74 -8.83
N ALA A 142 -4.52 1.52 -10.09
CA ALA A 142 -5.36 1.93 -11.21
C ALA A 142 -6.69 1.15 -11.18
N ILE A 143 -7.78 1.83 -11.53
CA ILE A 143 -9.15 1.34 -11.45
C ILE A 143 -9.87 1.50 -12.79
N ASP A 144 -11.00 0.81 -12.96
CA ASP A 144 -11.87 0.99 -14.12
C ASP A 144 -12.74 2.25 -13.95
N VAL A 145 -12.21 3.36 -14.41
CA VAL A 145 -12.90 4.66 -14.39
C VAL A 145 -14.18 4.65 -15.23
N ALA A 146 -14.25 3.86 -16.29
CA ALA A 146 -15.45 3.79 -17.13
C ALA A 146 -16.66 3.24 -16.38
N ASN A 147 -16.43 2.30 -15.45
CA ASN A 147 -17.44 1.70 -14.59
C ASN A 147 -17.44 2.23 -13.15
N ALA A 148 -16.53 3.16 -12.82
CA ALA A 148 -16.49 3.91 -11.56
C ALA A 148 -16.24 5.42 -11.84
N PRO A 149 -17.13 6.11 -12.61
CA PRO A 149 -16.89 7.49 -13.06
C PRO A 149 -16.79 8.49 -11.90
N GLU A 150 -17.39 8.20 -10.76
CA GLU A 150 -17.26 9.02 -9.56
C GLU A 150 -15.83 9.06 -9.01
N ARG A 151 -14.94 8.17 -9.48
CA ARG A 151 -13.52 8.11 -9.13
C ARG A 151 -12.59 8.49 -10.29
N ALA A 152 -13.12 9.21 -11.29
CA ALA A 152 -12.36 9.60 -12.50
C ALA A 152 -11.05 10.32 -12.20
N ARG A 153 -10.96 10.99 -11.03
CA ARG A 153 -9.79 11.73 -10.59
C ARG A 153 -8.72 10.90 -9.89
N ILE A 154 -8.86 9.56 -9.82
CA ILE A 154 -7.92 8.69 -9.08
C ILE A 154 -6.46 8.89 -9.49
N GLY A 155 -6.20 9.19 -10.78
CA GLY A 155 -4.86 9.49 -11.29
C GLY A 155 -4.23 10.75 -10.67
N GLU A 156 -5.03 11.79 -10.35
CA GLU A 156 -4.58 13.00 -9.67
C GLU A 156 -4.16 12.69 -8.22
N PHE A 157 -4.90 11.81 -7.53
CA PHE A 157 -4.59 11.36 -6.19
C PHE A 157 -3.33 10.48 -6.16
N ALA A 158 -3.16 9.58 -7.13
CA ALA A 158 -1.90 8.85 -7.29
C ALA A 158 -0.71 9.79 -7.56
N ALA A 159 -0.91 10.84 -8.37
CA ALA A 159 0.12 11.86 -8.61
C ALA A 159 0.46 12.65 -7.33
N ALA A 160 -0.54 12.94 -6.48
CA ALA A 160 -0.33 13.60 -5.20
C ALA A 160 0.53 12.72 -4.24
N VAL A 161 0.27 11.41 -4.17
CA VAL A 161 1.12 10.49 -3.38
C VAL A 161 2.57 10.52 -3.88
N ARG A 162 2.79 10.45 -5.20
CA ARG A 162 4.15 10.51 -5.80
C ARG A 162 4.85 11.82 -5.46
N ARG A 163 4.13 12.94 -5.52
CA ARG A 163 4.66 14.27 -5.20
C ARG A 163 5.08 14.33 -3.74
N VAL A 164 4.20 13.97 -2.80
CA VAL A 164 4.51 13.97 -1.36
C VAL A 164 5.66 13.02 -1.05
N ALA A 165 5.68 11.82 -1.63
CA ALA A 165 6.78 10.89 -1.43
C ALA A 165 8.12 11.46 -1.92
N ALA A 166 8.13 12.22 -3.02
CA ALA A 166 9.33 12.88 -3.54
C ALA A 166 9.76 14.07 -2.66
N ASP A 167 8.81 14.94 -2.27
CA ASP A 167 9.07 16.16 -1.51
C ASP A 167 9.51 15.84 -0.06
N ASP A 168 8.85 14.89 0.57
CA ASP A 168 9.14 14.43 1.94
C ASP A 168 10.17 13.30 1.99
N HIS A 169 10.66 12.85 0.84
CA HIS A 169 11.65 11.78 0.74
C HIS A 169 11.21 10.48 1.44
N VAL A 170 10.00 10.03 1.18
CA VAL A 170 9.40 8.82 1.74
C VAL A 170 9.55 7.64 0.77
N ILE A 171 9.60 6.42 1.31
CA ILE A 171 9.53 5.21 0.49
C ILE A 171 8.19 5.20 -0.27
N LEU A 172 8.25 5.17 -1.60
CA LEU A 172 7.11 5.10 -2.48
C LEU A 172 6.95 3.69 -3.05
N VAL A 173 5.71 3.19 -2.99
CA VAL A 173 5.27 1.99 -3.72
C VAL A 173 4.23 2.41 -4.74
N ASP A 174 4.56 2.36 -6.03
CA ASP A 174 3.68 2.87 -7.09
C ASP A 174 2.74 1.78 -7.61
N GLN A 175 1.73 1.44 -6.80
CA GLN A 175 0.70 0.45 -7.15
C GLN A 175 -0.11 0.87 -8.38
N PHE A 176 -0.33 2.19 -8.57
CA PHE A 176 -1.03 2.70 -9.75
C PHE A 176 -0.28 2.34 -11.04
N ALA A 177 1.01 2.66 -11.09
CA ALA A 177 1.84 2.32 -12.25
C ALA A 177 1.93 0.80 -12.45
N ARG A 178 2.01 0.04 -11.35
CA ARG A 178 2.05 -1.42 -11.40
C ARG A 178 0.79 -2.01 -12.03
N PHE A 179 -0.39 -1.58 -11.61
CA PHE A 179 -1.66 -2.07 -12.14
C PHE A 179 -1.86 -1.66 -13.61
N ALA A 180 -1.54 -0.42 -13.96
CA ALA A 180 -1.57 0.05 -15.36
C ALA A 180 -0.63 -0.81 -16.25
N ALA A 181 0.57 -1.13 -15.78
CA ALA A 181 1.51 -1.98 -16.50
C ALA A 181 1.03 -3.44 -16.65
N LEU A 182 0.31 -3.97 -15.65
CA LEU A 182 -0.26 -5.32 -15.70
C LEU A 182 -1.44 -5.43 -16.68
N GLY A 183 -2.13 -4.33 -16.94
CA GLY A 183 -3.24 -4.23 -17.89
C GLY A 183 -2.88 -3.64 -19.24
N ASP A 184 -1.57 -3.52 -19.58
CA ASP A 184 -1.10 -2.91 -20.84
C ASP A 184 -1.63 -1.48 -21.07
N GLY A 185 -1.82 -0.71 -19.98
CA GLY A 185 -2.35 0.65 -19.96
C GLY A 185 -3.83 0.74 -19.61
N GLU A 186 -4.52 -0.39 -19.57
CA GLU A 186 -5.92 -0.51 -19.13
C GLU A 186 -6.01 -1.15 -17.74
N VAL A 187 -7.22 -1.36 -17.24
CA VAL A 187 -7.43 -2.06 -15.97
C VAL A 187 -7.24 -3.57 -16.19
N PRO A 188 -6.38 -4.24 -15.40
CA PRO A 188 -6.20 -5.68 -15.53
C PRO A 188 -7.39 -6.44 -14.91
N TRP A 189 -8.45 -6.65 -15.67
CA TRP A 189 -9.70 -7.27 -15.19
C TRP A 189 -9.51 -8.61 -14.50
N GLY A 190 -8.55 -9.44 -14.93
CA GLY A 190 -8.21 -10.67 -14.23
C GLY A 190 -7.72 -10.47 -12.79
N LEU A 191 -7.34 -9.24 -12.41
CA LEU A 191 -6.86 -8.87 -11.08
C LEU A 191 -7.92 -8.11 -10.25
N MET A 192 -9.11 -7.86 -10.80
CA MET A 192 -10.15 -7.05 -10.16
C MET A 192 -11.35 -7.91 -9.76
N ASN A 193 -11.97 -7.56 -8.63
CA ASN A 193 -13.24 -8.13 -8.17
C ASN A 193 -14.43 -7.30 -8.65
N ASP A 194 -14.24 -5.99 -8.69
CA ASP A 194 -15.18 -4.99 -9.16
C ASP A 194 -14.39 -3.80 -9.74
N PRO A 195 -15.02 -2.71 -10.21
CA PRO A 195 -14.30 -1.64 -10.90
C PRO A 195 -13.12 -1.03 -10.15
N PHE A 196 -13.06 -1.09 -8.83
CA PHE A 196 -12.00 -0.46 -8.03
C PHE A 196 -11.45 -1.30 -6.86
N HIS A 197 -11.93 -2.54 -6.67
CA HIS A 197 -11.34 -3.44 -5.69
C HIS A 197 -10.60 -4.60 -6.36
N PRO A 198 -9.32 -4.78 -6.08
CA PRO A 198 -8.56 -5.95 -6.49
C PRO A 198 -9.15 -7.25 -5.92
N ASN A 199 -9.14 -8.32 -6.71
CA ASN A 199 -9.44 -9.68 -6.26
C ASN A 199 -8.20 -10.34 -5.62
N ALA A 200 -8.28 -11.63 -5.30
CA ALA A 200 -7.17 -12.38 -4.71
C ALA A 200 -5.85 -12.29 -5.52
N ALA A 201 -5.93 -12.33 -6.87
CA ALA A 201 -4.75 -12.20 -7.72
C ALA A 201 -4.23 -10.74 -7.75
N GLY A 202 -5.12 -9.76 -7.69
CA GLY A 202 -4.76 -8.36 -7.51
C GLY A 202 -4.06 -8.10 -6.18
N HIS A 203 -4.53 -8.71 -5.09
CA HIS A 203 -3.84 -8.65 -3.80
C HIS A 203 -2.46 -9.32 -3.83
N ALA A 204 -2.27 -10.39 -4.59
CA ALA A 204 -0.94 -10.95 -4.83
C ALA A 204 -0.02 -9.96 -5.55
N ALA A 205 -0.53 -9.24 -6.57
CA ALA A 205 0.22 -8.21 -7.28
C ALA A 205 0.62 -7.04 -6.36
N LEU A 206 -0.31 -6.56 -5.53
CA LEU A 206 -0.04 -5.52 -4.51
C LEU A 206 1.06 -5.95 -3.54
N ALA A 207 1.00 -7.19 -3.05
CA ALA A 207 2.00 -7.73 -2.13
C ALA A 207 3.39 -7.82 -2.77
N LEU A 208 3.48 -8.28 -4.01
CA LEU A 208 4.74 -8.38 -4.76
C LEU A 208 5.40 -7.01 -4.92
N GLU A 209 4.63 -5.99 -5.32
CA GLU A 209 5.16 -4.65 -5.50
C GLU A 209 5.65 -4.05 -4.17
N LEU A 210 4.83 -4.16 -3.11
CA LEU A 210 5.19 -3.68 -1.77
C LEU A 210 6.46 -4.35 -1.25
N THR A 211 6.51 -5.67 -1.29
CA THR A 211 7.64 -6.42 -0.73
C THR A 211 8.92 -6.25 -1.55
N THR A 212 8.81 -6.02 -2.85
CA THR A 212 9.94 -5.66 -3.73
C THR A 212 10.48 -4.28 -3.37
N ALA A 213 9.60 -3.28 -3.23
CA ALA A 213 10.00 -1.91 -2.87
C ALA A 213 10.66 -1.83 -1.49
N LEU A 214 10.24 -2.67 -0.55
CA LEU A 214 10.83 -2.76 0.79
C LEU A 214 12.09 -3.63 0.88
N GLY A 215 12.53 -4.24 -0.22
CA GLY A 215 13.70 -5.12 -0.23
C GLY A 215 13.51 -6.40 0.61
N LEU A 216 12.27 -6.85 0.77
CA LEU A 216 11.96 -8.06 1.54
C LEU A 216 12.26 -9.36 0.78
N HIS A 217 12.58 -9.27 -0.50
CA HIS A 217 13.03 -10.40 -1.30
C HIS A 217 14.56 -10.36 -1.39
N PRO A 218 15.28 -11.35 -0.86
CA PRO A 218 16.72 -11.45 -1.10
C PRO A 218 16.98 -11.60 -2.59
N ALA A 219 17.83 -10.75 -3.13
CA ALA A 219 18.25 -10.86 -4.53
C ALA A 219 18.82 -12.27 -4.79
N GLY A 220 18.20 -12.99 -5.73
CA GLY A 220 18.62 -14.35 -6.11
C GLY A 220 18.10 -15.49 -5.23
N ALA A 221 17.38 -15.21 -4.12
CA ALA A 221 16.70 -16.26 -3.36
C ALA A 221 15.35 -16.58 -4.01
N ARG A 222 15.09 -17.85 -4.31
CA ARG A 222 13.76 -18.31 -4.74
C ARG A 222 12.86 -18.45 -3.51
N SER A 223 12.22 -17.37 -3.11
CA SER A 223 11.10 -17.42 -2.18
C SER A 223 9.97 -18.25 -2.79
N ARG A 224 9.48 -19.26 -2.06
CA ARG A 224 8.36 -20.07 -2.52
C ARG A 224 7.08 -19.26 -2.59
N THR A 225 6.85 -18.38 -1.62
CA THR A 225 5.69 -17.51 -1.56
C THR A 225 5.70 -16.54 -2.73
N VAL A 226 6.84 -15.89 -3.02
CA VAL A 226 6.97 -14.98 -4.16
C VAL A 226 6.70 -15.71 -5.48
N ALA A 227 7.32 -16.86 -5.70
CA ALA A 227 7.11 -17.63 -6.93
C ALA A 227 5.63 -18.06 -7.11
N LEU A 228 4.95 -18.39 -6.00
CA LEU A 228 3.52 -18.69 -6.02
C LEU A 228 2.70 -17.46 -6.40
N LEU A 229 2.96 -16.30 -5.77
CA LEU A 229 2.25 -15.05 -6.05
C LEU A 229 2.47 -14.60 -7.51
N GLU A 230 3.70 -14.67 -8.02
CA GLU A 230 4.01 -14.41 -9.42
C GLU A 230 3.21 -15.32 -10.37
N GLY A 231 3.14 -16.60 -10.07
CA GLY A 231 2.36 -17.57 -10.84
C GLY A 231 0.87 -17.24 -10.83
N VAL A 232 0.31 -16.82 -9.71
CA VAL A 232 -1.10 -16.39 -9.58
C VAL A 232 -1.38 -15.16 -10.45
N VAL A 233 -0.51 -14.16 -10.40
CA VAL A 233 -0.66 -12.92 -11.20
C VAL A 233 -0.58 -13.21 -12.70
N VAL A 234 0.40 -14.01 -13.12
CA VAL A 234 0.54 -14.41 -14.53
C VAL A 234 -0.69 -15.19 -15.02
N ALA A 235 -1.17 -16.15 -14.23
CA ALA A 235 -2.34 -16.94 -14.60
C ALA A 235 -3.63 -16.10 -14.68
N ALA A 236 -3.77 -15.09 -13.82
CA ALA A 236 -4.93 -14.19 -13.84
C ALA A 236 -4.92 -13.26 -15.06
N ARG A 237 -3.75 -12.73 -15.45
CA ARG A 237 -3.60 -11.91 -16.68
C ARG A 237 -3.97 -12.65 -17.96
N LEU A 238 -3.70 -13.95 -18.03
CA LEU A 238 -4.02 -14.78 -19.20
C LEU A 238 -5.52 -15.11 -19.33
N ARG A 239 -6.33 -14.78 -18.33
CA ARG A 239 -7.78 -15.05 -18.28
C ARG A 239 -8.65 -13.81 -18.51
N GLY A 240 -8.06 -12.64 -18.46
CA GLY A 240 -8.70 -11.34 -18.72
C GLY A 240 -8.39 -10.85 -20.12
#